data_7f39fbc880ca0a33268d3ad39b8138c8
#
_entry.id   7f39fbc880ca0a33268d3ad39b8138c8
#
_cell.length_a   1.000
_cell.length_b   1.000
_cell.length_c   1.000
_cell.angle_alpha   90.00
_cell.angle_beta   90.00
_cell.angle_gamma   90.00
#
_symmetry.space_group_name_H-M   'P 1'
#
loop_
_entity.id
_entity.type
_entity.pdbx_description
1 polymer ?
#
loop_
_entity_poly.entity_id
_entity_poly.type
_entity_poly.pdbx_seq_one_letter_code
_entity_poly.pdbx_strand_id
1 'polypeptide(L)'
;EFPPAPNPFHYINDYTNTLSTEHKQILENKLIAYSKETSSQIAVVLVPTTGEYEIADYTFALGDKWGIGRKNLNNGVLMLIAKDDRKVFIATGQGLEGVLPDAFLSQVIRSAILPQFKQGQYAQGINDGLNQIIAASKGEFDAAQVEEDVFDKYIPFLMVLAFIAIV
;
A
#
# COMPACT_ATOMS: atom_id res chain seq x y z
N GLU A 1 21.30 -9.39 1.46
CA GLU A 1 21.07 -10.02 0.16
C GLU A 1 19.59 -10.10 -0.15
N PHE A 2 19.24 -9.97 -1.44
CA PHE A 2 17.84 -9.95 -1.85
C PHE A 2 17.35 -11.35 -2.19
N PRO A 3 16.11 -11.72 -1.78
CA PRO A 3 15.54 -12.98 -2.24
C PRO A 3 15.34 -12.96 -3.76
N PRO A 4 15.44 -14.13 -4.43
CA PRO A 4 15.19 -14.19 -5.87
C PRO A 4 13.71 -13.96 -6.18
N ALA A 5 13.44 -13.42 -7.37
CA ALA A 5 12.06 -13.25 -7.83
C ALA A 5 11.37 -14.61 -7.89
N PRO A 6 10.13 -14.74 -7.39
CA PRO A 6 9.41 -16.00 -7.45
C PRO A 6 9.05 -16.38 -8.88
N ASN A 7 9.07 -17.68 -9.16
CA ASN A 7 8.71 -18.19 -10.47
C ASN A 7 7.85 -19.46 -10.27
N PRO A 8 6.52 -19.44 -10.54
CA PRO A 8 5.78 -18.30 -11.08
C PRO A 8 5.69 -17.13 -10.11
N PHE A 9 5.39 -15.95 -10.64
CA PHE A 9 5.32 -14.74 -9.84
C PHE A 9 4.16 -14.77 -8.84
N HIS A 10 4.45 -14.34 -7.61
CA HIS A 10 3.44 -14.19 -6.56
C HIS A 10 3.45 -12.75 -6.07
N TYR A 11 2.27 -12.21 -5.82
CA TYR A 11 2.13 -10.84 -5.29
C TYR A 11 2.36 -10.79 -3.78
N ILE A 12 2.10 -11.90 -3.07
CA ILE A 12 2.33 -11.99 -1.62
C ILE A 12 3.49 -12.95 -1.38
N ASN A 13 4.57 -12.44 -0.79
CA ASN A 13 5.81 -13.19 -0.57
C ASN A 13 6.22 -13.05 0.89
N ASP A 14 5.96 -14.08 1.69
CA ASP A 14 6.20 -14.09 3.12
C ASP A 14 7.36 -15.01 3.49
N TYR A 15 8.53 -14.43 3.69
CA TYR A 15 9.73 -15.16 4.10
C TYR A 15 9.86 -15.28 5.62
N THR A 16 8.85 -14.83 6.37
CA THR A 16 8.86 -14.83 7.83
C THR A 16 7.86 -15.81 8.42
N ASN A 17 7.08 -16.47 7.58
CA ASN A 17 6.02 -17.38 8.00
C ASN A 17 5.04 -16.72 8.99
N THR A 18 4.71 -15.46 8.73
CA THR A 18 3.81 -14.67 9.56
C THR A 18 2.36 -14.85 9.18
N LEU A 19 2.07 -14.96 7.89
CA LEU A 19 0.72 -15.07 7.36
C LEU A 19 0.32 -16.52 7.23
N SER A 20 -0.95 -16.84 7.56
CA SER A 20 -1.51 -18.17 7.30
C SER A 20 -1.64 -18.39 5.79
N THR A 21 -1.72 -19.64 5.38
CA THR A 21 -1.95 -20.00 3.98
C THR A 21 -3.24 -19.38 3.47
N GLU A 22 -4.29 -19.39 4.29
CA GLU A 22 -5.58 -18.80 3.94
C GLU A 22 -5.46 -17.28 3.73
N HIS A 23 -4.82 -16.57 4.66
CA HIS A 23 -4.62 -15.12 4.53
C HIS A 23 -3.78 -14.76 3.31
N LYS A 24 -2.72 -15.54 3.05
CA LYS A 24 -1.91 -15.32 1.83
C LYS A 24 -2.75 -15.45 0.58
N GLN A 25 -3.61 -16.46 0.52
CA GLN A 25 -4.43 -16.70 -0.66
C GLN A 25 -5.45 -15.59 -0.88
N ILE A 26 -6.09 -15.11 0.18
CA ILE A 26 -7.06 -14.01 0.09
C ILE A 26 -6.37 -12.75 -0.43
N LEU A 27 -5.21 -12.42 0.12
CA LEU A 27 -4.46 -11.23 -0.30
C LEU A 27 -3.91 -11.39 -1.73
N GLU A 28 -3.44 -12.59 -2.07
CA GLU A 28 -2.96 -12.89 -3.43
C GLU A 28 -4.08 -12.68 -4.45
N ASN A 29 -5.27 -13.21 -4.18
CA ASN A 29 -6.42 -13.05 -5.07
C ASN A 29 -6.82 -11.59 -5.25
N LYS A 30 -6.75 -10.80 -4.17
CA LYS A 30 -7.01 -9.36 -4.23
C LYS A 30 -6.05 -8.66 -5.20
N LEU A 31 -4.77 -8.99 -5.14
CA LEU A 31 -3.76 -8.34 -5.97
C LEU A 31 -3.75 -8.84 -7.41
N ILE A 32 -4.11 -10.10 -7.63
CA ILE A 32 -4.34 -10.63 -8.98
C ILE A 32 -5.47 -9.86 -9.65
N ALA A 33 -6.60 -9.69 -8.95
CA ALA A 33 -7.75 -8.94 -9.46
C ALA A 33 -7.39 -7.49 -9.79
N TYR A 34 -6.64 -6.84 -8.90
CA TYR A 34 -6.17 -5.48 -9.10
C TYR A 34 -5.31 -5.37 -10.37
N SER A 35 -4.38 -6.31 -10.55
CA SER A 35 -3.49 -6.31 -11.73
C SER A 35 -4.26 -6.47 -13.04
N LYS A 36 -5.29 -7.30 -13.03
CA LYS A 36 -6.13 -7.49 -14.22
C LYS A 36 -6.98 -6.26 -14.53
N GLU A 37 -7.47 -5.60 -13.50
CA GLU A 37 -8.36 -4.45 -13.65
C GLU A 37 -7.62 -3.18 -14.07
N THR A 38 -6.40 -2.96 -13.56
CA THR A 38 -5.71 -1.68 -13.68
C THR A 38 -4.46 -1.73 -14.55
N SER A 39 -3.95 -2.90 -14.86
CA SER A 39 -2.64 -3.11 -15.49
C SER A 39 -1.47 -2.66 -14.63
N SER A 40 -1.71 -2.28 -13.38
CA SER A 40 -0.68 -1.99 -12.39
C SER A 40 -0.44 -3.22 -11.53
N GLN A 41 0.70 -3.29 -10.86
CA GLN A 41 1.04 -4.40 -9.99
C GLN A 41 1.37 -3.89 -8.60
N ILE A 42 0.82 -4.55 -7.59
CA ILE A 42 1.20 -4.32 -6.19
C ILE A 42 1.72 -5.64 -5.65
N ALA A 43 2.92 -5.63 -5.09
CA ALA A 43 3.50 -6.78 -4.42
C ALA A 43 3.75 -6.47 -2.97
N VAL A 44 3.66 -7.49 -2.12
CA VAL A 44 3.95 -7.41 -0.68
C VAL A 44 5.03 -8.42 -0.37
N VAL A 45 6.07 -8.00 0.32
CA VAL A 45 7.18 -8.86 0.71
C VAL A 45 7.44 -8.67 2.20
N LEU A 46 7.41 -9.78 2.94
CA LEU A 46 7.78 -9.80 4.35
C LEU A 46 9.15 -10.48 4.47
N VAL A 47 10.14 -9.74 4.98
CA VAL A 47 11.47 -10.27 5.27
C VAL A 47 11.77 -10.12 6.75
N PRO A 48 12.68 -10.93 7.33
CA PRO A 48 13.04 -10.76 8.73
C PRO A 48 13.68 -9.40 9.00
N THR A 49 14.61 -8.99 8.14
CA THR A 49 15.36 -7.75 8.30
C THR A 49 15.90 -7.29 6.95
N THR A 50 16.16 -6.01 6.82
CA THR A 50 16.88 -5.48 5.66
C THR A 50 18.39 -5.37 5.91
N GLY A 51 18.86 -5.83 7.08
CA GLY A 51 20.28 -5.81 7.45
C GLY A 51 20.82 -4.40 7.55
N GLU A 52 21.90 -4.15 6.84
CA GLU A 52 22.55 -2.84 6.84
C GLU A 52 21.92 -1.82 5.90
N TYR A 53 20.99 -2.28 5.04
CA TYR A 53 20.31 -1.37 4.11
C TYR A 53 19.26 -0.53 4.84
N GLU A 54 19.17 0.74 4.48
CA GLU A 54 17.99 1.53 4.80
C GLU A 54 16.80 0.87 4.11
N ILE A 55 15.64 0.84 4.79
CA ILE A 55 14.48 0.12 4.26
C ILE A 55 14.03 0.67 2.91
N ALA A 56 14.09 1.98 2.71
CA ALA A 56 13.73 2.58 1.44
C ALA A 56 14.64 2.09 0.31
N ASP A 57 15.95 2.10 0.52
CA ASP A 57 16.92 1.64 -0.47
C ASP A 57 16.74 0.17 -0.81
N TYR A 58 16.50 -0.65 0.21
CA TYR A 58 16.24 -2.08 0.03
C TYR A 58 15.00 -2.30 -0.83
N THR A 59 13.93 -1.58 -0.51
CA THR A 59 12.64 -1.73 -1.19
C THR A 59 12.73 -1.35 -2.66
N PHE A 60 13.36 -0.22 -2.97
CA PHE A 60 13.53 0.19 -4.37
C PHE A 60 14.42 -0.78 -5.14
N ALA A 61 15.52 -1.23 -4.53
CA ALA A 61 16.42 -2.18 -5.18
C ALA A 61 15.71 -3.52 -5.45
N LEU A 62 14.94 -4.01 -4.49
CA LEU A 62 14.19 -5.26 -4.67
C LEU A 62 13.14 -5.11 -5.76
N GLY A 63 12.41 -4.00 -5.78
CA GLY A 63 11.41 -3.74 -6.80
C GLY A 63 12.00 -3.72 -8.20
N ASP A 64 13.14 -3.07 -8.36
CA ASP A 64 13.87 -3.05 -9.64
C ASP A 64 14.33 -4.45 -10.04
N LYS A 65 14.91 -5.18 -9.09
CA LYS A 65 15.43 -6.52 -9.34
C LYS A 65 14.34 -7.50 -9.74
N TRP A 66 13.16 -7.37 -9.15
CA TRP A 66 12.03 -8.25 -9.46
C TRP A 66 11.21 -7.77 -10.66
N GLY A 67 11.47 -6.56 -11.14
CA GLY A 67 10.73 -5.99 -12.28
C GLY A 67 9.27 -5.75 -11.98
N ILE A 68 8.96 -5.29 -10.78
CA ILE A 68 7.57 -5.04 -10.38
C ILE A 68 7.01 -3.86 -11.16
N GLY A 69 5.82 -4.07 -11.75
CA GLY A 69 5.17 -3.10 -12.59
C GLY A 69 5.51 -3.29 -14.05
N ARG A 70 4.85 -2.53 -14.91
CA ARG A 70 5.08 -2.58 -16.35
C ARG A 70 6.31 -1.75 -16.67
N LYS A 71 7.28 -2.36 -17.32
CA LYS A 71 8.60 -1.79 -17.57
C LYS A 71 8.56 -0.37 -18.18
N ASN A 72 7.63 -0.11 -19.09
CA ASN A 72 7.55 1.17 -19.78
C ASN A 72 6.64 2.18 -19.09
N LEU A 73 5.87 1.78 -18.08
CA LEU A 73 4.89 2.63 -17.41
C LEU A 73 5.26 2.93 -15.96
N ASN A 74 6.22 2.19 -15.39
CA ASN A 74 6.64 2.34 -14.00
C ASN A 74 5.46 2.33 -13.02
N ASN A 75 4.53 1.39 -13.23
CA ASN A 75 3.27 1.32 -12.50
C ASN A 75 3.24 0.22 -11.45
N GLY A 76 4.37 -0.01 -10.82
CA GLY A 76 4.48 -1.00 -9.74
C GLY A 76 4.49 -0.36 -8.36
N VAL A 77 3.99 -1.11 -7.39
CA VAL A 77 4.04 -0.76 -5.97
C VAL A 77 4.61 -1.95 -5.21
N LEU A 78 5.53 -1.69 -4.31
CA LEU A 78 6.11 -2.72 -3.44
C LEU A 78 5.97 -2.30 -1.99
N MET A 79 5.18 -3.07 -1.23
CA MET A 79 5.08 -2.93 0.22
C MET A 79 6.09 -3.89 0.85
N LEU A 80 7.10 -3.35 1.51
CA LEU A 80 8.11 -4.16 2.20
C LEU A 80 7.91 -4.07 3.71
N ILE A 81 7.88 -5.22 4.35
CA ILE A 81 7.75 -5.35 5.79
C ILE A 81 9.00 -6.04 6.31
N ALA A 82 9.81 -5.32 7.07
CA ALA A 82 10.97 -5.88 7.77
C ALA A 82 10.52 -6.19 9.18
N LYS A 83 10.07 -7.42 9.41
CA LYS A 83 9.33 -7.79 10.62
C LYS A 83 10.15 -7.62 11.88
N ASP A 84 11.38 -8.11 11.91
CA ASP A 84 12.23 -8.02 13.09
C ASP A 84 12.69 -6.59 13.37
N ASP A 85 12.83 -5.78 12.32
CA ASP A 85 13.18 -4.37 12.43
C ASP A 85 11.98 -3.50 12.81
N ARG A 86 10.77 -4.05 12.73
CA ARG A 86 9.50 -3.35 12.96
C ARG A 86 9.35 -2.12 12.07
N LYS A 87 9.70 -2.28 10.80
CA LYS A 87 9.64 -1.21 9.80
C LYS A 87 8.84 -1.65 8.59
N VAL A 88 8.14 -0.69 7.99
CA VAL A 88 7.38 -0.87 6.76
C VAL A 88 7.73 0.27 5.82
N PHE A 89 7.91 -0.04 4.56
CA PHE A 89 8.08 0.97 3.51
C PHE A 89 7.28 0.58 2.27
N ILE A 90 6.75 1.58 1.58
CA ILE A 90 6.00 1.37 0.34
C ILE A 90 6.67 2.19 -0.74
N ALA A 91 7.20 1.50 -1.75
CA ALA A 91 7.84 2.13 -2.91
C ALA A 91 6.89 2.11 -4.09
N THR A 92 6.88 3.17 -4.87
CA THR A 92 6.08 3.26 -6.09
C THR A 92 6.96 3.63 -7.27
N GLY A 93 6.59 3.15 -8.46
CA GLY A 93 7.18 3.61 -9.69
C GLY A 93 6.70 5.02 -10.05
N GLN A 94 7.44 5.69 -10.92
CA GLN A 94 7.16 7.07 -11.30
C GLN A 94 5.77 7.27 -11.89
N GLY A 95 5.24 6.24 -12.57
CA GLY A 95 3.91 6.31 -13.17
C GLY A 95 2.77 6.42 -12.16
N LEU A 96 3.02 6.15 -10.88
CA LEU A 96 2.00 6.20 -9.83
C LEU A 96 2.23 7.31 -8.81
N GLU A 97 3.31 8.08 -8.91
CA GLU A 97 3.63 9.12 -7.92
C GLU A 97 2.54 10.19 -7.80
N GLY A 98 1.83 10.46 -8.89
CA GLY A 98 0.76 11.47 -8.88
C GLY A 98 -0.44 11.07 -8.05
N VAL A 99 -0.75 9.77 -7.97
CA VAL A 99 -1.90 9.26 -7.21
C VAL A 99 -1.49 8.60 -5.90
N LEU A 100 -0.21 8.28 -5.75
CA LEU A 100 0.35 7.67 -4.54
C LEU A 100 1.57 8.47 -4.07
N PRO A 101 1.39 9.73 -3.63
CA PRO A 101 2.53 10.53 -3.15
C PRO A 101 3.07 9.99 -1.83
N ASP A 102 4.35 10.26 -1.57
CA ASP A 102 5.05 9.74 -0.39
C ASP A 102 4.33 10.08 0.91
N ALA A 103 3.79 11.29 1.03
CA ALA A 103 3.08 11.71 2.24
C ALA A 103 1.84 10.85 2.49
N PHE A 104 1.11 10.50 1.43
CA PHE A 104 -0.05 9.61 1.53
C PHE A 104 0.38 8.21 1.99
N LEU A 105 1.43 7.66 1.37
CA LEU A 105 1.91 6.32 1.72
C LEU A 105 2.43 6.26 3.16
N SER A 106 3.13 7.30 3.62
CA SER A 106 3.55 7.40 5.01
C SER A 106 2.36 7.41 5.96
N GLN A 107 1.30 8.13 5.60
CA GLN A 107 0.08 8.18 6.40
C GLN A 107 -0.60 6.81 6.47
N VAL A 108 -0.67 6.10 5.34
CA VAL A 108 -1.24 4.74 5.31
C VAL A 108 -0.47 3.83 6.27
N ILE A 109 0.85 3.89 6.25
CA ILE A 109 1.68 3.09 7.14
C ILE A 109 1.36 3.40 8.61
N ARG A 110 1.34 4.68 8.97
CA ARG A 110 1.15 5.10 10.35
C ARG A 110 -0.28 4.89 10.86
N SER A 111 -1.28 5.06 10.01
CA SER A 111 -2.69 5.04 10.45
C SER A 111 -3.39 3.69 10.22
N ALA A 112 -3.01 2.93 9.21
CA ALA A 112 -3.71 1.69 8.85
C ALA A 112 -2.87 0.45 9.13
N ILE A 113 -1.56 0.47 8.88
CA ILE A 113 -0.73 -0.72 8.92
C ILE A 113 -0.13 -0.95 10.30
N LEU A 114 0.66 0.01 10.81
CA LEU A 114 1.38 -0.16 12.06
C LEU A 114 0.48 -0.38 13.29
N PRO A 115 -0.67 0.29 13.42
CA PRO A 115 -1.56 0.01 14.56
C PRO A 115 -2.00 -1.44 14.62
N GLN A 116 -2.30 -2.06 13.49
CA GLN A 116 -2.67 -3.48 13.43
C GLN A 116 -1.48 -4.38 13.73
N PHE A 117 -0.30 -4.04 13.22
CA PHE A 117 0.92 -4.81 13.48
C PHE A 117 1.29 -4.83 14.96
N LYS A 118 1.06 -3.72 15.66
CA LYS A 118 1.31 -3.64 17.10
C LYS A 118 0.43 -4.60 17.90
N GLN A 119 -0.71 -4.97 17.36
CA GLN A 119 -1.63 -5.93 17.97
C GLN A 119 -1.43 -7.35 17.43
N GLY A 120 -0.40 -7.58 16.63
CA GLY A 120 -0.13 -8.87 16.00
C GLY A 120 -1.05 -9.20 14.84
N GLN A 121 -1.85 -8.24 14.35
CA GLN A 121 -2.81 -8.43 13.27
C GLN A 121 -2.18 -8.09 11.92
N TYR A 122 -1.21 -8.90 11.49
CA TYR A 122 -0.42 -8.62 10.28
C TYR A 122 -1.27 -8.67 9.01
N ALA A 123 -2.08 -9.70 8.85
CA ALA A 123 -2.95 -9.82 7.68
C ALA A 123 -3.92 -8.64 7.58
N GLN A 124 -4.51 -8.24 8.71
CA GLN A 124 -5.44 -7.11 8.75
C GLN A 124 -4.75 -5.80 8.38
N GLY A 125 -3.57 -5.55 8.94
CA GLY A 125 -2.80 -4.34 8.63
C GLY A 125 -2.44 -4.25 7.16
N ILE A 126 -1.98 -5.36 6.58
CA ILE A 126 -1.67 -5.42 5.15
C ILE A 126 -2.93 -5.16 4.33
N ASN A 127 -4.03 -5.81 4.67
CA ASN A 127 -5.29 -5.64 3.93
C ASN A 127 -5.80 -4.20 4.00
N ASP A 128 -5.78 -3.59 5.17
CA ASP A 128 -6.22 -2.20 5.34
C ASP A 128 -5.35 -1.24 4.53
N GLY A 129 -4.05 -1.44 4.56
CA GLY A 129 -3.12 -0.64 3.75
C GLY A 129 -3.35 -0.81 2.26
N LEU A 130 -3.51 -2.05 1.81
CA LEU A 130 -3.77 -2.36 0.41
C LEU A 130 -5.07 -1.72 -0.08
N ASN A 131 -6.13 -1.76 0.74
CA ASN A 131 -7.41 -1.15 0.35
C ASN A 131 -7.26 0.35 0.08
N GLN A 132 -6.51 1.06 0.91
CA GLN A 132 -6.28 2.50 0.70
C GLN A 132 -5.40 2.76 -0.53
N ILE A 133 -4.36 1.96 -0.73
CA ILE A 133 -3.48 2.10 -1.89
C ILE A 133 -4.24 1.83 -3.17
N ILE A 134 -5.03 0.76 -3.21
CA ILE A 134 -5.83 0.40 -4.38
C ILE A 134 -6.80 1.51 -4.74
N ALA A 135 -7.55 2.02 -3.76
CA ALA A 135 -8.51 3.09 -3.97
C ALA A 135 -7.83 4.36 -4.50
N ALA A 136 -6.73 4.76 -3.87
CA ALA A 136 -5.98 5.95 -4.30
C ALA A 136 -5.43 5.79 -5.72
N SER A 137 -4.88 4.62 -6.05
CA SER A 137 -4.29 4.37 -7.36
C SER A 137 -5.32 4.41 -8.48
N LYS A 138 -6.58 4.12 -8.18
CA LYS A 138 -7.68 4.20 -9.14
C LYS A 138 -8.31 5.60 -9.19
N GLY A 139 -7.83 6.55 -8.39
CA GLY A 139 -8.42 7.86 -8.31
C GLY A 139 -9.70 7.93 -7.47
N GLU A 140 -10.06 6.82 -6.81
CA GLU A 140 -11.24 6.77 -5.93
C GLU A 140 -10.96 7.42 -4.58
N PHE A 141 -9.70 7.45 -4.19
CA PHE A 141 -9.25 8.02 -2.93
C PHE A 141 -7.84 8.58 -3.15
N ASP A 142 -7.70 9.90 -3.09
CA ASP A 142 -6.44 10.60 -3.35
C ASP A 142 -6.11 11.47 -2.14
N ALA A 143 -4.85 11.42 -1.67
CA ALA A 143 -4.41 12.21 -0.53
C ALA A 143 -4.60 13.71 -0.73
N ALA A 144 -4.48 14.20 -1.97
CA ALA A 144 -4.70 15.60 -2.31
C ALA A 144 -6.18 15.97 -2.32
N GLN A 145 -7.07 15.00 -2.46
CA GLN A 145 -8.51 15.20 -2.56
C GLN A 145 -9.26 14.86 -1.27
N VAL A 146 -8.63 14.21 -0.31
CA VAL A 146 -9.28 13.79 0.92
C VAL A 146 -9.93 14.98 1.66
N GLU A 147 -9.20 16.07 1.81
CA GLU A 147 -9.73 17.27 2.47
C GLU A 147 -10.86 17.88 1.65
N GLU A 148 -10.71 17.89 0.34
CA GLU A 148 -11.72 18.44 -0.57
C GLU A 148 -13.00 17.62 -0.53
N ASP A 149 -12.89 16.29 -0.57
CA ASP A 149 -14.05 15.40 -0.48
C ASP A 149 -14.76 15.52 0.85
N VAL A 150 -14.03 15.60 1.95
CA VAL A 150 -14.58 15.79 3.28
C VAL A 150 -15.29 17.15 3.34
N PHE A 151 -14.66 18.19 2.81
CA PHE A 151 -15.22 19.53 2.77
C PHE A 151 -16.53 19.56 1.95
N ASP A 152 -16.51 18.99 0.75
CA ASP A 152 -17.69 18.94 -0.10
C ASP A 152 -18.82 18.14 0.55
N LYS A 153 -18.49 17.08 1.26
CA LYS A 153 -19.48 16.27 1.96
C LYS A 153 -20.19 17.02 3.06
N TYR A 154 -19.48 17.91 3.76
CA TYR A 154 -20.02 18.65 4.90
C TYR A 154 -20.52 20.05 4.57
N ILE A 155 -20.17 20.61 3.40
CA ILE A 155 -20.65 21.94 3.00
C ILE A 155 -22.17 22.04 3.04
N PRO A 156 -22.95 21.11 2.44
CA PRO A 156 -24.41 21.21 2.49
C PRO A 156 -24.95 21.24 3.91
N PHE A 157 -24.37 20.46 4.81
CA PHE A 157 -24.77 20.44 6.21
C PHE A 157 -24.48 21.76 6.91
N LEU A 158 -23.30 22.35 6.67
CA LEU A 158 -22.91 23.63 7.22
C LEU A 158 -23.82 24.77 6.71
N MET A 159 -24.18 24.73 5.44
CA MET A 159 -25.08 25.70 4.86
C MET A 159 -26.47 25.59 5.45
N VAL A 160 -26.97 24.39 5.71
CA VAL A 160 -28.26 24.20 6.40
C VAL A 160 -28.24 24.77 7.80
N LEU A 161 -27.16 24.53 8.56
CA LEU A 161 -27.01 25.08 9.90
C LEU A 161 -26.99 26.63 9.89
N ALA A 162 -26.25 27.20 8.92
CA ALA A 162 -26.21 28.65 8.77
C ALA A 162 -27.60 29.23 8.46
N PHE A 163 -28.35 28.56 7.59
CA PHE A 163 -29.71 28.96 7.24
C PHE A 163 -30.65 28.93 8.45
N ILE A 164 -30.56 27.86 9.26
CA ILE A 164 -31.37 27.73 10.48
C ILE A 164 -31.00 28.82 11.47
N ALA A 165 -29.73 29.18 11.60
CA ALA A 165 -29.28 30.22 12.51
C ALA A 165 -29.79 31.61 12.13
N ILE A 166 -30.06 31.85 10.84
CA ILE A 166 -30.57 33.12 10.34
C ILE A 166 -32.08 33.26 10.59
N VAL A 167 -32.80 32.16 10.58
CA VAL A 167 -34.24 32.10 10.82
C VAL A 167 -34.54 32.09 12.32
#